data_a24404a18e7b5665e9c9116f4bac9bc9
#
_entry.id   a24404a18e7b5665e9c9116f4bac9bc9
#
_cell.length_a   1.000
_cell.length_b   1.000
_cell.length_c   1.000
_cell.angle_alpha   90.00
_cell.angle_beta   90.00
_cell.angle_gamma   90.00
#
_symmetry.space_group_name_H-M   'P 1'
#
loop_
_entity.id
_entity.type
_entity.pdbx_description
1 polymer ?
#
loop_
_entity_poly.entity_id
_entity_poly.type
_entity_poly.pdbx_seq_one_letter_code
_entity_poly.pdbx_strand_id
1 'polypeptide(L)'
;PQHRHIVNLDGAPTNAAGRVEYRATVEIYRPVDMNRWNRGIYHTVANRGEAGAAEVALLERGFAFVRVGWQGDLAPTSRNIVANLPVATQANGSPIVGPALEEFIFNDRERLSRRALTYPAASLDPDQATLTVRTTQDSQRTLPNDLQWRFLSHTEIEITRPTSFDGGAIYEFIYQAKDPIVLGLGFAAMRDAIS
;
A
#
# COMPACT_ATOMS: atom_id res chain seq x y z
N PRO A 1 19.64 -9.35 -19.76
CA PRO A 1 18.41 -9.09 -19.02
C PRO A 1 18.13 -7.61 -19.11
N GLN A 2 17.02 -7.22 -19.69
CA GLN A 2 16.57 -5.84 -19.66
C GLN A 2 16.26 -5.51 -18.19
N HIS A 3 17.10 -4.73 -17.57
CA HIS A 3 16.81 -4.15 -16.26
C HIS A 3 15.60 -3.23 -16.42
N ARG A 4 14.45 -3.69 -15.98
CA ARG A 4 13.26 -2.84 -15.96
C ARG A 4 13.52 -1.73 -14.97
N HIS A 5 13.27 -0.52 -15.40
CA HIS A 5 13.44 0.64 -14.55
C HIS A 5 12.45 0.61 -13.38
N ILE A 6 12.96 0.62 -12.17
CA ILE A 6 12.15 0.82 -10.95
C ILE A 6 12.14 2.31 -10.66
N VAL A 7 10.94 2.89 -10.63
CA VAL A 7 10.77 4.33 -10.39
C VAL A 7 11.34 4.70 -9.02
N ASN A 8 12.06 5.81 -8.96
CA ASN A 8 12.70 6.36 -7.77
C ASN A 8 13.80 5.47 -7.14
N LEU A 9 14.28 4.43 -7.84
CA LEU A 9 15.33 3.56 -7.30
C LEU A 9 16.62 4.33 -7.03
N ASP A 10 16.98 5.28 -7.90
CA ASP A 10 18.18 6.11 -7.77
C ASP A 10 18.16 7.04 -6.53
N GLY A 11 16.96 7.34 -6.03
CA GLY A 11 16.77 8.11 -4.80
C GLY A 11 16.73 7.27 -3.53
N ALA A 12 16.78 5.92 -3.63
CA ALA A 12 16.76 5.04 -2.48
C ALA A 12 18.13 5.02 -1.76
N PRO A 13 18.15 4.94 -0.42
CA PRO A 13 19.39 4.79 0.32
C PRO A 13 20.08 3.47 -0.02
N THR A 14 21.42 3.50 -0.11
CA THR A 14 22.24 2.32 -0.37
C THR A 14 23.07 1.96 0.87
N ASN A 15 23.40 0.69 1.01
CA ASN A 15 24.36 0.20 2.00
C ASN A 15 25.81 0.48 1.57
N ALA A 16 26.77 0.09 2.40
CA ALA A 16 28.20 0.27 2.13
C ALA A 16 28.69 -0.42 0.83
N ALA A 17 27.95 -1.40 0.31
CA ALA A 17 28.23 -2.07 -0.96
C ALA A 17 27.51 -1.41 -2.17
N GLY A 18 26.87 -0.25 -1.99
CA GLY A 18 26.13 0.46 -3.02
C GLY A 18 24.82 -0.21 -3.42
N ARG A 19 24.26 -1.09 -2.59
CA ARG A 19 23.02 -1.81 -2.86
C ARG A 19 21.88 -1.24 -2.06
N VAL A 20 20.71 -1.11 -2.70
CA VAL A 20 19.46 -0.77 -2.01
C VAL A 20 18.97 -1.98 -1.23
N GLU A 21 18.62 -1.76 0.04
CA GLU A 21 18.12 -2.80 0.93
C GLU A 21 16.61 -2.67 1.14
N TYR A 22 15.94 -3.80 1.28
CA TYR A 22 14.55 -3.90 1.69
C TYR A 22 14.35 -5.12 2.58
N ARG A 23 13.23 -5.19 3.25
CA ARG A 23 12.79 -6.36 4.02
C ARG A 23 11.40 -6.77 3.57
N ALA A 24 11.14 -8.07 3.52
CA ALA A 24 9.82 -8.60 3.21
C ALA A 24 9.49 -9.75 4.16
N THR A 25 8.24 -9.84 4.57
CA THR A 25 7.74 -11.01 5.28
C THR A 25 7.51 -12.14 4.28
N VAL A 26 8.07 -13.31 4.55
CA VAL A 26 7.85 -14.51 3.75
C VAL A 26 7.23 -15.58 4.65
N GLU A 27 6.09 -16.11 4.25
CA GLU A 27 5.46 -17.26 4.90
C GLU A 27 5.68 -18.50 4.06
N ILE A 28 6.22 -19.55 4.69
CA ILE A 28 6.48 -20.83 4.05
C ILE A 28 5.75 -21.91 4.83
N TYR A 29 4.83 -22.59 4.17
CA TYR A 29 4.17 -23.79 4.66
C TYR A 29 4.71 -24.98 3.89
N ARG A 30 5.04 -26.05 4.59
CA ARG A 30 5.60 -27.27 4.00
C ARG A 30 5.00 -28.50 4.64
N PRO A 31 5.03 -29.68 3.97
CA PRO A 31 4.65 -30.95 4.61
C PRO A 31 5.47 -31.17 5.89
N VAL A 32 4.80 -31.64 6.94
CA VAL A 32 5.47 -31.98 8.21
C VAL A 32 6.45 -33.13 8.00
N ASP A 33 6.03 -34.17 7.26
CA ASP A 33 6.91 -35.25 6.80
C ASP A 33 7.53 -34.88 5.44
N MET A 34 8.79 -34.54 5.46
CA MET A 34 9.55 -34.14 4.27
C MET A 34 9.74 -35.28 3.25
N ASN A 35 9.52 -36.55 3.60
CA ASN A 35 9.51 -37.64 2.64
C ASN A 35 8.31 -37.56 1.70
N ARG A 36 7.26 -36.88 2.10
CA ARG A 36 6.07 -36.59 1.31
C ARG A 36 6.20 -35.39 0.38
N TRP A 37 7.28 -34.61 0.51
CA TRP A 37 7.49 -33.45 -0.35
C TRP A 37 7.77 -33.88 -1.79
N ASN A 38 6.90 -33.43 -2.70
CA ASN A 38 7.01 -33.71 -4.12
C ASN A 38 7.99 -32.78 -4.88
N ARG A 39 8.73 -31.92 -4.13
CA ARG A 39 9.66 -30.90 -4.63
C ARG A 39 8.99 -29.75 -5.40
N GLY A 40 7.67 -29.69 -5.39
CA GLY A 40 6.91 -28.57 -5.96
C GLY A 40 6.72 -27.44 -4.96
N ILE A 41 6.82 -26.21 -5.44
CA ILE A 41 6.50 -25.00 -4.70
C ILE A 41 5.31 -24.33 -5.38
N TYR A 42 4.27 -24.06 -4.61
CA TYR A 42 3.16 -23.22 -5.03
C TYR A 42 3.36 -21.82 -4.45
N HIS A 43 3.60 -20.85 -5.31
CA HIS A 43 3.75 -19.44 -4.92
C HIS A 43 2.48 -18.67 -5.25
N THR A 44 2.01 -17.87 -4.32
CA THR A 44 0.90 -16.94 -4.53
C THR A 44 1.28 -15.53 -4.12
N VAL A 45 0.71 -14.58 -4.84
CA VAL A 45 0.86 -13.14 -4.56
C VAL A 45 -0.35 -12.70 -3.74
N ALA A 46 -0.11 -12.38 -2.48
CA ALA A 46 -1.16 -11.91 -1.58
C ALA A 46 -1.68 -10.54 -2.05
N ASN A 47 -2.98 -10.46 -2.36
CA ASN A 47 -3.62 -9.18 -2.62
C ASN A 47 -3.65 -8.36 -1.33
N ARG A 48 -3.13 -7.13 -1.39
CA ARG A 48 -3.03 -6.21 -0.23
C ARG A 48 -2.43 -6.88 1.02
N GLY A 49 -1.50 -7.81 0.81
CA GLY A 49 -0.80 -8.50 1.89
C GLY A 49 -1.66 -9.45 2.72
N GLU A 50 -2.84 -9.85 2.27
CA GLU A 50 -3.71 -10.76 3.04
C GLU A 50 -2.98 -12.05 3.41
N ALA A 51 -2.81 -12.27 4.72
CA ALA A 51 -2.41 -13.54 5.27
C ALA A 51 -3.66 -14.41 5.39
N GLY A 52 -3.83 -15.35 4.47
CA GLY A 52 -4.91 -16.35 4.50
C GLY A 52 -4.43 -17.70 5.04
N ALA A 53 -5.34 -18.65 5.22
CA ALA A 53 -4.96 -20.03 5.51
C ALA A 53 -4.08 -20.62 4.40
N ALA A 54 -3.16 -21.51 4.76
CA ALA A 54 -2.43 -22.28 3.76
C ALA A 54 -3.42 -23.16 2.99
N GLU A 55 -3.12 -23.39 1.71
CA GLU A 55 -3.88 -24.32 0.87
C GLU A 55 -3.61 -25.77 1.32
N VAL A 56 -4.41 -26.27 2.27
CA VAL A 56 -4.24 -27.60 2.89
C VAL A 56 -4.17 -28.70 1.84
N ALA A 57 -5.03 -28.62 0.82
CA ALA A 57 -5.05 -29.60 -0.27
C ALA A 57 -3.72 -29.69 -1.07
N LEU A 58 -2.98 -28.58 -1.18
CA LEU A 58 -1.66 -28.56 -1.79
C LEU A 58 -0.62 -29.20 -0.87
N LEU A 59 -0.67 -28.90 0.42
CA LEU A 59 0.22 -29.50 1.42
C LEU A 59 0.03 -31.02 1.51
N GLU A 60 -1.22 -31.50 1.46
CA GLU A 60 -1.55 -32.94 1.43
C GLU A 60 -1.00 -33.65 0.20
N ARG A 61 -0.91 -32.95 -0.93
CA ARG A 61 -0.29 -33.45 -2.17
C ARG A 61 1.24 -33.32 -2.17
N GLY A 62 1.82 -32.83 -1.09
CA GLY A 62 3.27 -32.72 -0.91
C GLY A 62 3.90 -31.46 -1.48
N PHE A 63 3.13 -30.45 -1.87
CA PHE A 63 3.67 -29.15 -2.26
C PHE A 63 4.08 -28.33 -1.04
N ALA A 64 5.09 -27.50 -1.20
CA ALA A 64 5.29 -26.35 -0.31
C ALA A 64 4.48 -25.15 -0.82
N PHE A 65 3.97 -24.34 0.09
CA PHE A 65 3.20 -23.15 -0.21
C PHE A 65 3.93 -21.92 0.30
N VAL A 66 4.18 -20.93 -0.57
CA VAL A 66 4.95 -19.73 -0.25
C VAL A 66 4.13 -18.49 -0.55
N ARG A 67 4.10 -17.57 0.40
CA ARG A 67 3.56 -16.21 0.25
C ARG A 67 4.62 -15.18 0.59
N VAL A 68 4.61 -14.07 -0.14
CA VAL A 68 5.54 -12.95 0.05
C VAL A 68 4.77 -11.66 0.24
N GLY A 69 5.08 -10.94 1.31
CA GLY A 69 4.63 -9.57 1.49
C GLY A 69 5.41 -8.66 0.55
N TRP A 70 4.76 -8.17 -0.49
CA TRP A 70 5.39 -7.38 -1.55
C TRP A 70 4.98 -5.91 -1.53
N GLN A 71 3.84 -5.58 -0.92
CA GLN A 71 3.37 -4.20 -0.81
C GLN A 71 3.96 -3.52 0.43
N GLY A 72 4.46 -2.31 0.24
CA GLY A 72 5.04 -1.51 1.32
C GLY A 72 4.20 -0.30 1.73
N ASP A 73 3.12 -0.04 1.02
CA ASP A 73 2.17 1.05 1.24
C ASP A 73 0.94 0.63 2.08
N LEU A 74 1.03 -0.52 2.72
CA LEU A 74 -0.01 -1.03 3.60
C LEU A 74 0.37 -0.82 5.06
N ALA A 75 -0.60 -0.41 5.87
CA ALA A 75 -0.42 -0.39 7.33
C ALA A 75 -0.19 -1.83 7.83
N PRO A 76 0.90 -2.10 8.57
CA PRO A 76 1.15 -3.42 9.12
C PRO A 76 0.06 -3.78 10.15
N THR A 77 -0.49 -4.97 10.02
CA THR A 77 -1.45 -5.55 10.95
C THR A 77 -1.05 -6.98 11.30
N SER A 78 -1.68 -7.60 12.29
CA SER A 78 -1.48 -9.03 12.59
C SER A 78 -2.04 -9.97 11.50
N ARG A 79 -2.75 -9.41 10.51
CA ARG A 79 -3.45 -10.18 9.48
C ARG A 79 -2.88 -10.00 8.08
N ASN A 80 -1.85 -9.16 7.92
CA ASN A 80 -1.21 -8.96 6.63
C ASN A 80 0.30 -9.16 6.70
N ILE A 81 0.86 -9.57 5.58
CA ILE A 81 2.29 -9.65 5.33
C ILE A 81 2.67 -8.50 4.40
N VAL A 82 3.69 -7.75 4.76
CA VAL A 82 4.09 -6.52 4.06
C VAL A 82 5.57 -6.52 3.75
N ALA A 83 5.97 -5.67 2.82
CA ALA A 83 7.37 -5.30 2.61
C ALA A 83 7.68 -3.99 3.35
N ASN A 84 8.86 -3.90 3.93
CA ASN A 84 9.44 -2.66 4.41
C ASN A 84 10.40 -2.16 3.33
N LEU A 85 9.94 -1.17 2.59
CA LEU A 85 10.62 -0.62 1.42
C LEU A 85 11.22 0.75 1.76
N PRO A 86 12.37 1.09 1.19
CA PRO A 86 13.01 2.37 1.45
C PRO A 86 12.22 3.55 0.87
N VAL A 87 12.32 4.68 1.52
CA VAL A 87 11.86 5.97 1.03
C VAL A 87 12.91 6.53 0.07
N ALA A 88 12.46 7.05 -1.06
CA ALA A 88 13.32 7.74 -2.01
C ALA A 88 13.42 9.24 -1.68
N THR A 89 14.60 9.80 -1.94
CA THR A 89 14.87 11.24 -1.85
C THR A 89 15.40 11.77 -3.18
N GLN A 90 15.41 13.09 -3.33
CA GLN A 90 16.13 13.73 -4.42
C GLN A 90 17.65 13.57 -4.26
N ALA A 91 18.41 13.80 -5.30
CA ALA A 91 19.87 13.66 -5.29
C ALA A 91 20.57 14.56 -4.22
N ASN A 92 19.94 15.66 -3.83
CA ASN A 92 20.42 16.55 -2.77
C ASN A 92 19.95 16.15 -1.35
N GLY A 93 19.26 15.00 -1.22
CA GLY A 93 18.72 14.49 0.04
C GLY A 93 17.39 15.10 0.46
N SER A 94 16.81 16.04 -0.30
CA SER A 94 15.50 16.60 0.02
C SER A 94 14.37 15.62 -0.29
N PRO A 95 13.20 15.72 0.38
CA PRO A 95 12.05 14.90 0.08
C PRO A 95 11.59 15.05 -1.38
N ILE A 96 11.15 13.96 -1.98
CA ILE A 96 10.38 13.99 -3.23
C ILE A 96 8.95 14.37 -2.85
N VAL A 97 8.41 15.41 -3.49
CA VAL A 97 7.02 15.87 -3.29
C VAL A 97 6.27 15.73 -4.60
N GLY A 98 5.03 15.30 -4.54
CA GLY A 98 4.15 15.16 -5.71
C GLY A 98 2.69 14.94 -5.31
N PRO A 99 1.77 15.03 -6.28
CA PRO A 99 0.36 14.83 -6.03
C PRO A 99 0.07 13.36 -5.69
N ALA A 100 -0.77 13.15 -4.68
CA ALA A 100 -1.35 11.85 -4.33
C ALA A 100 -2.88 11.94 -4.31
N LEU A 101 -3.51 10.81 -4.61
CA LEU A 101 -4.95 10.62 -4.56
C LEU A 101 -5.28 9.53 -3.55
N GLU A 102 -6.12 9.85 -2.59
CA GLU A 102 -6.79 8.86 -1.73
C GLU A 102 -8.25 8.72 -2.12
N GLU A 103 -8.73 7.50 -2.16
CA GLU A 103 -10.16 7.20 -2.34
C GLU A 103 -10.71 6.59 -1.06
N PHE A 104 -11.76 7.18 -0.51
CA PHE A 104 -12.46 6.68 0.66
C PHE A 104 -13.89 6.31 0.32
N ILE A 105 -14.29 5.11 0.69
CA ILE A 105 -15.68 4.64 0.62
C ILE A 105 -16.13 4.34 2.03
N PHE A 106 -17.26 4.93 2.43
CA PHE A 106 -17.82 4.75 3.75
C PHE A 106 -19.03 3.83 3.67
N ASN A 107 -19.05 2.78 4.49
CA ASN A 107 -20.12 1.80 4.58
C ASN A 107 -20.94 1.97 5.87
N ASP A 108 -20.70 3.06 6.58
CA ASP A 108 -21.39 3.43 7.81
C ASP A 108 -22.23 4.71 7.61
N ARG A 109 -22.96 5.13 8.64
CA ARG A 109 -23.77 6.37 8.63
C ARG A 109 -23.15 7.51 9.44
N GLU A 110 -21.91 7.34 9.89
CA GLU A 110 -21.20 8.34 10.66
C GLU A 110 -20.83 9.53 9.77
N ARG A 111 -21.28 10.71 10.13
CA ARG A 111 -20.93 11.93 9.38
C ARG A 111 -19.48 12.33 9.56
N LEU A 112 -18.91 12.09 10.74
CA LEU A 112 -17.54 12.43 11.06
C LEU A 112 -16.67 11.18 11.01
N SER A 113 -15.62 11.21 10.20
CA SER A 113 -14.73 10.07 10.03
C SER A 113 -13.28 10.51 9.93
N ARG A 114 -12.36 9.74 10.52
CA ARG A 114 -10.93 9.93 10.38
C ARG A 114 -10.36 8.92 9.39
N ARG A 115 -9.41 9.38 8.59
CA ARG A 115 -8.77 8.55 7.56
C ARG A 115 -7.27 8.79 7.55
N ALA A 116 -6.53 7.69 7.59
CA ALA A 116 -5.08 7.72 7.38
C ALA A 116 -4.79 8.02 5.90
N LEU A 117 -3.72 8.76 5.66
CA LEU A 117 -3.14 8.97 4.33
C LEU A 117 -2.09 7.89 4.07
N THR A 118 -2.02 7.40 2.85
CA THR A 118 -1.02 6.41 2.42
C THR A 118 0.39 7.00 2.49
N TYR A 119 0.54 8.24 2.06
CA TYR A 119 1.79 9.00 2.14
C TYR A 119 1.61 10.25 2.99
N PRO A 120 2.65 10.68 3.74
CA PRO A 120 2.54 11.91 4.52
C PRO A 120 2.27 13.12 3.64
N ALA A 121 1.38 13.99 4.06
CA ALA A 121 1.18 15.28 3.41
C ALA A 121 2.45 16.13 3.53
N ALA A 122 2.87 16.75 2.45
CA ALA A 122 4.02 17.66 2.44
C ALA A 122 3.71 18.97 3.19
N SER A 123 2.44 19.42 3.12
CA SER A 123 1.94 20.62 3.77
C SER A 123 0.62 20.33 4.48
N LEU A 124 0.32 21.04 5.53
CA LEU A 124 -0.98 21.04 6.23
C LEU A 124 -1.87 22.22 5.79
N ASP A 125 -1.44 22.97 4.80
CA ASP A 125 -2.20 24.07 4.21
C ASP A 125 -3.37 23.49 3.40
N PRO A 126 -4.64 23.77 3.79
CA PRO A 126 -5.80 23.24 3.10
C PRO A 126 -5.93 23.73 1.66
N ASP A 127 -5.34 24.87 1.31
CA ASP A 127 -5.37 25.40 -0.05
C ASP A 127 -4.54 24.55 -1.04
N GLN A 128 -3.70 23.64 -0.52
CA GLN A 128 -2.90 22.70 -1.31
C GLN A 128 -3.53 21.30 -1.45
N ALA A 129 -4.79 21.17 -1.02
CA ALA A 129 -5.51 19.90 -1.11
C ALA A 129 -6.97 20.12 -1.49
N THR A 130 -7.59 19.08 -2.03
CA THR A 130 -8.99 19.15 -2.44
C THR A 130 -9.69 17.84 -2.10
N LEU A 131 -10.88 17.92 -1.49
CA LEU A 131 -11.77 16.79 -1.28
C LEU A 131 -13.00 16.95 -2.13
N THR A 132 -13.30 15.97 -2.98
CA THR A 132 -14.54 15.91 -3.77
C THR A 132 -15.29 14.62 -3.48
N VAL A 133 -16.57 14.57 -3.87
CA VAL A 133 -17.38 13.36 -3.72
C VAL A 133 -18.17 13.10 -5.01
N ARG A 134 -18.35 11.81 -5.32
CA ARG A 134 -19.18 11.32 -6.42
C ARG A 134 -19.94 10.07 -5.98
N THR A 135 -21.09 9.81 -6.60
CA THR A 135 -21.95 8.66 -6.23
C THR A 135 -21.46 7.34 -6.81
N THR A 136 -20.89 7.37 -8.01
CA THR A 136 -20.31 6.21 -8.71
C THR A 136 -19.03 6.61 -9.42
N GLN A 137 -18.29 5.65 -9.93
CA GLN A 137 -17.04 5.89 -10.64
C GLN A 137 -17.21 6.78 -11.88
N ASP A 138 -18.33 6.68 -12.55
CA ASP A 138 -18.64 7.45 -13.77
C ASP A 138 -19.37 8.76 -13.50
N SER A 139 -19.76 9.03 -12.25
CA SER A 139 -20.45 10.26 -11.88
C SER A 139 -19.50 11.45 -11.81
N GLN A 140 -20.04 12.64 -12.09
CA GLN A 140 -19.30 13.88 -11.95
C GLN A 140 -18.89 14.11 -10.47
N ARG A 141 -17.65 14.57 -10.27
CA ARG A 141 -17.18 15.03 -8.97
C ARG A 141 -17.91 16.30 -8.56
N THR A 142 -18.32 16.35 -7.33
CA THR A 142 -19.05 17.49 -6.75
C THR A 142 -18.39 17.95 -5.46
N LEU A 143 -18.68 19.18 -5.07
CA LEU A 143 -18.22 19.80 -3.82
C LEU A 143 -19.44 20.35 -3.07
N PRO A 144 -20.19 19.51 -2.32
CA PRO A 144 -21.32 19.97 -1.53
C PRO A 144 -20.91 20.99 -0.47
N ASN A 145 -21.78 21.97 -0.21
CA ASN A 145 -21.48 23.05 0.74
C ASN A 145 -21.26 22.56 2.18
N ASP A 146 -21.84 21.41 2.53
CA ASP A 146 -21.70 20.78 3.86
C ASP A 146 -20.66 19.67 3.91
N LEU A 147 -19.89 19.45 2.83
CA LEU A 147 -18.68 18.65 2.84
C LEU A 147 -17.55 19.48 3.44
N GLN A 148 -16.98 18.98 4.55
CA GLN A 148 -15.84 19.63 5.20
C GLN A 148 -14.75 18.62 5.47
N TRP A 149 -13.53 19.10 5.57
CA TRP A 149 -12.38 18.28 5.95
C TRP A 149 -11.28 19.14 6.57
N ARG A 150 -10.37 18.51 7.29
CA ARG A 150 -9.16 19.16 7.83
C ARG A 150 -8.04 18.15 8.02
N PHE A 151 -6.81 18.58 7.93
CA PHE A 151 -5.68 17.80 8.42
C PHE A 151 -5.73 17.69 9.95
N LEU A 152 -5.54 16.49 10.48
CA LEU A 152 -5.26 16.26 11.89
C LEU A 152 -3.75 16.17 12.13
N SER A 153 -3.03 15.63 11.14
CA SER A 153 -1.57 15.53 11.10
C SER A 153 -1.11 15.39 9.65
N HIS A 154 0.19 15.23 9.43
CA HIS A 154 0.72 14.89 8.10
C HIS A 154 0.23 13.54 7.56
N THR A 155 -0.29 12.65 8.41
CA THR A 155 -0.69 11.28 8.04
C THR A 155 -2.16 10.98 8.27
N GLU A 156 -2.94 11.97 8.69
CA GLU A 156 -4.37 11.76 9.02
C GLU A 156 -5.20 12.99 8.70
N ILE A 157 -6.39 12.75 8.15
CA ILE A 157 -7.42 13.76 7.93
C ILE A 157 -8.72 13.39 8.63
N GLU A 158 -9.52 14.40 8.92
CA GLU A 158 -10.90 14.27 9.39
C GLU A 158 -11.84 14.81 8.31
N ILE A 159 -12.89 14.04 8.00
CA ILE A 159 -13.88 14.35 6.98
C ILE A 159 -15.25 14.43 7.65
N THR A 160 -15.97 15.54 7.42
CA THR A 160 -17.39 15.67 7.72
C THR A 160 -18.17 15.47 6.43
N ARG A 161 -18.86 14.32 6.33
CA ARG A 161 -19.61 13.93 5.13
C ARG A 161 -20.89 14.76 4.96
N PRO A 162 -21.28 15.09 3.73
CA PRO A 162 -22.54 15.78 3.47
C PRO A 162 -23.75 14.92 3.85
N THR A 163 -24.85 15.56 4.17
CA THR A 163 -26.11 14.88 4.49
C THR A 163 -26.76 14.19 3.30
N SER A 164 -26.44 14.65 2.09
CA SER A 164 -27.01 14.15 0.82
C SER A 164 -26.26 12.95 0.24
N PHE A 165 -25.07 12.61 0.75
CA PHE A 165 -24.28 11.46 0.29
C PHE A 165 -24.28 10.39 1.35
N ASP A 166 -24.87 9.27 1.00
CA ASP A 166 -24.98 8.11 1.87
C ASP A 166 -23.89 7.07 1.55
N GLY A 167 -23.94 5.92 2.23
CA GLY A 167 -22.96 4.85 2.09
C GLY A 167 -22.70 4.43 0.64
N GLY A 168 -21.44 4.19 0.30
CA GLY A 168 -21.00 3.79 -1.03
C GLY A 168 -20.52 4.92 -1.94
N ALA A 169 -20.73 6.19 -1.58
CA ALA A 169 -20.16 7.31 -2.33
C ALA A 169 -18.63 7.31 -2.23
N ILE A 170 -17.98 7.76 -3.30
CA ILE A 170 -16.52 7.80 -3.43
C ILE A 170 -16.07 9.22 -3.09
N TYR A 171 -15.28 9.33 -2.03
CA TYR A 171 -14.62 10.57 -1.62
C TYR A 171 -13.18 10.54 -2.11
N GLU A 172 -12.81 11.52 -2.92
CA GLU A 172 -11.48 11.61 -3.52
C GLU A 172 -10.73 12.81 -2.92
N PHE A 173 -9.65 12.51 -2.22
CA PHE A 173 -8.79 13.51 -1.60
C PHE A 173 -7.47 13.61 -2.36
N ILE A 174 -7.21 14.76 -2.97
CA ILE A 174 -5.99 15.06 -3.69
C ILE A 174 -5.16 16.05 -2.86
N TYR A 175 -3.90 15.74 -2.63
CA TYR A 175 -3.00 16.55 -1.82
C TYR A 175 -1.56 16.41 -2.31
N GLN A 176 -0.68 17.30 -1.85
CA GLN A 176 0.76 17.18 -2.06
C GLN A 176 1.33 16.22 -1.02
N ALA A 177 1.75 15.04 -1.46
CA ALA A 177 2.40 14.05 -0.62
C ALA A 177 3.91 14.14 -0.70
N LYS A 178 4.59 13.58 0.29
CA LYS A 178 6.06 13.46 0.35
C LYS A 178 6.48 12.04 0.70
N ASP A 179 7.79 11.81 0.64
CA ASP A 179 8.44 10.60 1.11
C ASP A 179 7.93 9.32 0.39
N PRO A 180 7.93 9.27 -0.96
CA PRO A 180 7.46 8.12 -1.70
C PRO A 180 8.36 6.91 -1.43
N ILE A 181 7.75 5.75 -1.15
CA ILE A 181 8.47 4.49 -1.04
C ILE A 181 8.74 3.89 -2.43
N VAL A 182 9.83 3.13 -2.56
CA VAL A 182 10.23 2.49 -3.83
C VAL A 182 9.45 1.20 -4.03
N LEU A 183 8.15 1.31 -4.37
CA LEU A 183 7.21 0.19 -4.49
C LEU A 183 7.66 -0.94 -5.42
N GLY A 184 8.38 -0.62 -6.49
CA GLY A 184 8.90 -1.61 -7.44
C GLY A 184 9.85 -2.65 -6.82
N LEU A 185 10.44 -2.38 -5.65
CA LEU A 185 11.23 -3.35 -4.91
C LEU A 185 10.39 -4.51 -4.35
N GLY A 186 9.07 -4.36 -4.21
CA GLY A 186 8.18 -5.45 -3.86
C GLY A 186 8.23 -6.60 -4.88
N PHE A 187 8.38 -6.30 -6.16
CA PHE A 187 8.58 -7.32 -7.19
C PHE A 187 9.96 -8.00 -7.08
N ALA A 188 10.99 -7.25 -6.66
CA ALA A 188 12.28 -7.86 -6.35
C ALA A 188 12.17 -8.82 -5.17
N ALA A 189 11.42 -8.45 -4.12
CA ALA A 189 11.17 -9.33 -2.97
C ALA A 189 10.49 -10.64 -3.37
N MET A 190 9.49 -10.59 -4.24
CA MET A 190 8.85 -11.81 -4.77
C MET A 190 9.83 -12.68 -5.54
N ARG A 191 10.63 -12.09 -6.44
CA ARG A 191 11.65 -12.80 -7.20
C ARG A 191 12.67 -13.47 -6.26
N ASP A 192 13.20 -12.72 -5.32
CA ASP A 192 14.29 -13.20 -4.45
C ASP A 192 13.81 -14.29 -3.47
N ALA A 193 12.52 -14.31 -3.13
CA ALA A 193 11.93 -15.34 -2.27
C ALA A 193 11.77 -16.71 -2.97
N ILE A 194 11.75 -16.76 -4.31
CA ILE A 194 11.54 -17.98 -5.09
C ILE A 194 12.77 -18.38 -5.93
N SER A 195 13.88 -17.63 -5.81
CA SER A 195 15.16 -17.93 -6.48
C SER A 195 16.06 -18.77 -5.61
#